data_a6f86754be31ce1c04c630da8dbbeebf
#
_entry.id   a6f86754be31ce1c04c630da8dbbeebf
#
_cell.length_a   1.000
_cell.length_b   1.000
_cell.length_c   1.000
_cell.angle_alpha   90.00
_cell.angle_beta   90.00
_cell.angle_gamma   90.00
#
_symmetry.space_group_name_H-M   'P 1'
#
loop_
_entity.id
_entity.type
_entity.pdbx_description
1 polymer ?
#
loop_
_entity_poly.entity_id
_entity_poly.type
_entity_poly.pdbx_seq_one_letter_code
_entity_poly.pdbx_strand_id
1 'polypeptide(L)'
;MILQVTIPENELFNETTEEFINIQETTITLAHSLLSIEKWEAKYHKPFLTQDEKTAEEFLDYIRFMTITKNVNPNVYYGLTPANLKEIKDYMDDDHTATWFREDEGDKKTNQKPRTITAELIYCWMIELRMPIDIFQKWHIGRLIVLIRTCQEERKAAEGDPKKKLDMNKRRALMEKRRAKYKRH
;
A
#
# COMPACT_ATOMS: atom_id res chain seq x y z
N MET A 1 12.27 3.78 -0.83
CA MET A 1 12.44 4.57 -2.06
C MET A 1 11.81 5.94 -1.87
N ILE A 2 12.41 6.97 -2.41
CA ILE A 2 11.98 8.36 -2.31
C ILE A 2 12.06 8.99 -3.69
N LEU A 3 11.19 9.94 -3.99
CA LEU A 3 11.19 10.76 -5.20
C LEU A 3 11.64 12.17 -4.86
N GLN A 4 12.50 12.77 -5.68
CA GLN A 4 12.84 14.19 -5.60
C GLN A 4 12.19 14.93 -6.75
N VAL A 5 11.44 15.98 -6.44
CA VAL A 5 10.74 16.81 -7.42
C VAL A 5 11.19 18.25 -7.26
N THR A 6 11.65 18.86 -8.33
CA THR A 6 11.99 20.28 -8.35
C THR A 6 10.81 21.06 -8.91
N ILE A 7 10.29 21.97 -8.11
CA ILE A 7 9.23 22.90 -8.47
C ILE A 7 9.91 24.15 -8.96
N PRO A 8 9.69 24.59 -10.21
CA PRO A 8 10.35 25.77 -10.74
C PRO A 8 9.89 27.05 -10.06
N GLU A 9 10.70 28.07 -10.17
CA GLU A 9 10.30 29.44 -9.80
C GLU A 9 9.04 29.83 -10.57
N ASN A 10 8.06 30.36 -9.84
CA ASN A 10 6.79 30.78 -10.39
C ASN A 10 6.18 31.93 -9.57
N GLU A 11 5.34 32.72 -10.21
CA GLU A 11 4.56 33.75 -9.58
C GLU A 11 3.07 33.41 -9.67
N LEU A 12 2.39 33.33 -8.52
CA LEU A 12 0.98 33.03 -8.43
C LEU A 12 0.23 34.24 -7.98
N PHE A 13 -0.90 34.56 -8.61
CA PHE A 13 -1.82 35.59 -8.14
C PHE A 13 -2.84 34.96 -7.19
N ASN A 14 -2.91 35.50 -5.96
CA ASN A 14 -3.94 35.12 -5.01
C ASN A 14 -5.15 36.05 -5.16
N GLU A 15 -6.23 35.52 -5.74
CA GLU A 15 -7.46 36.30 -5.97
C GLU A 15 -8.14 36.80 -4.68
N THR A 16 -7.89 36.12 -3.55
CA THR A 16 -8.51 36.50 -2.26
C THR A 16 -7.83 37.68 -1.58
N THR A 17 -6.49 37.74 -1.68
CA THR A 17 -5.67 38.81 -1.08
C THR A 17 -5.25 39.87 -2.11
N GLU A 18 -5.54 39.64 -3.40
CA GLU A 18 -5.09 40.49 -4.52
C GLU A 18 -3.56 40.70 -4.55
N GLU A 19 -2.80 39.73 -4.04
CA GLU A 19 -1.35 39.78 -3.95
C GLU A 19 -0.69 38.71 -4.84
N PHE A 20 0.51 39.04 -5.35
CA PHE A 20 1.35 38.08 -6.03
C PHE A 20 2.21 37.30 -5.01
N ILE A 21 2.18 35.99 -5.09
CA ILE A 21 2.99 35.10 -4.27
C ILE A 21 4.14 34.58 -5.13
N ASN A 22 5.37 35.00 -4.81
CA ASN A 22 6.56 34.48 -5.45
C ASN A 22 6.95 33.12 -4.86
N ILE A 23 6.99 32.10 -5.71
CA ILE A 23 7.48 30.77 -5.37
C ILE A 23 8.91 30.66 -5.91
N GLN A 24 9.88 30.53 -5.02
CA GLN A 24 11.26 30.24 -5.41
C GLN A 24 11.40 28.78 -5.83
N GLU A 25 12.33 28.51 -6.75
CA GLU A 25 12.68 27.15 -7.12
C GLU A 25 12.95 26.32 -5.87
N THR A 26 12.22 25.25 -5.69
CA THR A 26 12.27 24.43 -4.47
C THR A 26 12.25 22.95 -4.83
N THR A 27 13.24 22.21 -4.32
CA THR A 27 13.26 20.75 -4.45
C THR A 27 12.64 20.12 -3.19
N ILE A 28 11.59 19.34 -3.38
CA ILE A 28 10.95 18.56 -2.32
C ILE A 28 11.26 17.07 -2.49
N THR A 29 11.34 16.38 -1.37
CA THR A 29 11.52 14.93 -1.33
C THR A 29 10.24 14.27 -0.83
N LEU A 30 9.73 13.32 -1.60
CA LEU A 30 8.46 12.65 -1.38
C LEU A 30 8.66 11.17 -1.02
N ALA A 31 7.84 10.65 -0.12
CA ALA A 31 7.77 9.24 0.23
C ALA A 31 6.31 8.75 0.20
N HIS A 32 5.97 7.95 -0.79
CA HIS A 32 4.67 7.27 -0.87
C HIS A 32 4.67 6.07 0.08
N SER A 33 4.28 6.29 1.33
CA SER A 33 4.45 5.36 2.43
C SER A 33 3.16 5.14 3.22
N LEU A 34 3.12 4.09 4.06
CA LEU A 34 1.98 3.84 4.92
C LEU A 34 1.70 5.03 5.86
N LEU A 35 2.74 5.73 6.34
CA LEU A 35 2.60 6.93 7.17
C LEU A 35 1.90 8.09 6.44
N SER A 36 2.19 8.28 5.15
CA SER A 36 1.51 9.34 4.37
C SER A 36 0.06 9.01 4.11
N ILE A 37 -0.27 7.72 3.89
CA ILE A 37 -1.64 7.24 3.73
C ILE A 37 -2.42 7.41 5.03
N GLU A 38 -1.88 6.97 6.16
CA GLU A 38 -2.48 7.12 7.48
C GLU A 38 -2.87 8.58 7.78
N LYS A 39 -1.96 9.53 7.53
CA LYS A 39 -2.23 10.96 7.74
C LYS A 39 -3.38 11.48 6.86
N TRP A 40 -3.44 11.02 5.61
CA TRP A 40 -4.50 11.41 4.70
C TRP A 40 -5.85 10.79 5.10
N GLU A 41 -5.87 9.48 5.43
CA GLU A 41 -7.07 8.78 5.90
C GLU A 41 -7.60 9.39 7.21
N ALA A 42 -6.70 9.78 8.13
CA ALA A 42 -7.06 10.47 9.36
C ALA A 42 -7.71 11.84 9.11
N LYS A 43 -7.27 12.58 8.06
CA LYS A 43 -7.85 13.88 7.71
C LYS A 43 -9.20 13.76 7.02
N TYR A 44 -9.30 12.85 6.04
CA TYR A 44 -10.48 12.78 5.16
C TYR A 44 -11.50 11.72 5.57
N HIS A 45 -11.16 10.84 6.50
CA HIS A 45 -12.00 9.72 6.96
C HIS A 45 -12.48 8.83 5.81
N LYS A 46 -11.64 8.67 4.78
CA LYS A 46 -11.87 7.86 3.60
C LYS A 46 -10.68 6.92 3.37
N PRO A 47 -10.88 5.71 2.86
CA PRO A 47 -9.77 4.82 2.52
C PRO A 47 -9.01 5.37 1.29
N PHE A 48 -7.69 5.50 1.41
CA PHE A 48 -6.86 6.07 0.34
C PHE A 48 -6.69 5.12 -0.86
N LEU A 49 -6.54 3.82 -0.59
CA LEU A 49 -6.22 2.79 -1.60
C LEU A 49 -7.46 2.29 -2.38
N THR A 50 -8.59 2.98 -2.31
CA THR A 50 -9.77 2.69 -3.14
C THR A 50 -9.65 3.34 -4.52
N GLN A 51 -10.44 2.80 -5.47
CA GLN A 51 -10.54 3.35 -6.83
C GLN A 51 -11.37 4.65 -6.89
N ASP A 52 -11.86 5.15 -5.76
CA ASP A 52 -12.63 6.37 -5.72
C ASP A 52 -11.79 7.56 -6.17
N GLU A 53 -12.37 8.40 -7.03
CA GLU A 53 -11.70 9.60 -7.52
C GLU A 53 -11.46 10.58 -6.36
N LYS A 54 -10.21 11.03 -6.24
CA LYS A 54 -9.80 12.05 -5.29
C LYS A 54 -9.91 13.42 -5.94
N THR A 55 -10.40 14.40 -5.18
CA THR A 55 -10.42 15.79 -5.66
C THR A 55 -8.98 16.32 -5.82
N ALA A 56 -8.83 17.41 -6.57
CA ALA A 56 -7.51 18.06 -6.75
C ALA A 56 -6.92 18.51 -5.39
N GLU A 57 -7.77 18.99 -4.48
CA GLU A 57 -7.36 19.38 -3.14
C GLU A 57 -6.92 18.18 -2.29
N GLU A 58 -7.67 17.08 -2.30
CA GLU A 58 -7.33 15.83 -1.62
C GLU A 58 -5.99 15.27 -2.12
N PHE A 59 -5.73 15.37 -3.43
CA PHE A 59 -4.47 14.93 -4.02
C PHE A 59 -3.30 15.85 -3.66
N LEU A 60 -3.50 17.16 -3.69
CA LEU A 60 -2.49 18.14 -3.29
C LEU A 60 -2.09 17.97 -1.81
N ASP A 61 -3.07 17.75 -0.94
CA ASP A 61 -2.82 17.46 0.47
C ASP A 61 -2.08 16.14 0.65
N TYR A 62 -2.37 15.14 -0.19
CA TYR A 62 -1.61 13.90 -0.15
C TYR A 62 -0.13 14.11 -0.49
N ILE A 63 0.17 14.95 -1.49
CA ILE A 63 1.56 15.33 -1.82
C ILE A 63 2.24 16.00 -0.61
N ARG A 64 1.50 16.86 0.11
CA ARG A 64 2.00 17.46 1.37
C ARG A 64 2.32 16.41 2.42
N PHE A 65 1.46 15.40 2.61
CA PHE A 65 1.69 14.30 3.56
C PHE A 65 2.84 13.38 3.14
N MET A 66 3.09 13.21 1.84
CA MET A 66 4.25 12.49 1.32
C MET A 66 5.56 13.25 1.50
N THR A 67 5.51 14.58 1.68
CA THR A 67 6.72 15.41 1.75
C THR A 67 7.48 15.14 3.05
N ILE A 68 8.74 14.71 2.91
CA ILE A 68 9.67 14.49 4.02
C ILE A 68 10.67 15.66 4.21
N THR A 69 10.78 16.54 3.22
CA THR A 69 11.55 17.78 3.34
C THR A 69 10.93 18.65 4.42
N LYS A 70 11.77 19.14 5.35
CA LYS A 70 11.32 19.99 6.45
C LYS A 70 11.19 21.45 6.02
N ASN A 71 10.31 22.19 6.67
CA ASN A 71 10.13 23.65 6.51
C ASN A 71 9.83 24.10 5.08
N VAL A 72 9.09 23.29 4.31
CA VAL A 72 8.62 23.67 2.98
C VAL A 72 7.52 24.72 3.13
N ASN A 73 7.64 25.82 2.40
CA ASN A 73 6.58 26.82 2.34
C ASN A 73 5.30 26.20 1.73
N PRO A 74 4.13 26.27 2.40
CA PRO A 74 2.88 25.68 1.90
C PRO A 74 2.49 26.14 0.49
N ASN A 75 2.89 27.34 0.08
CA ASN A 75 2.57 27.88 -1.23
C ASN A 75 3.31 27.20 -2.37
N VAL A 76 4.44 26.54 -2.10
CA VAL A 76 5.24 25.81 -3.10
C VAL A 76 4.41 24.75 -3.84
N TYR A 77 3.49 24.11 -3.14
CA TYR A 77 2.66 23.05 -3.73
C TYR A 77 1.70 23.57 -4.82
N TYR A 78 1.35 24.83 -4.79
CA TYR A 78 0.55 25.46 -5.86
C TYR A 78 1.36 25.73 -7.13
N GLY A 79 2.69 25.72 -7.03
CA GLY A 79 3.61 25.84 -8.18
C GLY A 79 3.91 24.52 -8.88
N LEU A 80 3.30 23.39 -8.45
CA LEU A 80 3.48 22.10 -9.11
C LEU A 80 2.99 22.15 -10.55
N THR A 81 3.90 21.82 -11.48
CA THR A 81 3.58 21.76 -12.91
C THR A 81 2.89 20.46 -13.28
N PRO A 82 2.18 20.39 -14.43
CA PRO A 82 1.64 19.13 -14.93
C PRO A 82 2.69 18.04 -15.09
N ALA A 83 3.95 18.39 -15.42
CA ALA A 83 5.06 17.45 -15.50
C ALA A 83 5.41 16.87 -14.12
N ASN A 84 5.49 17.73 -13.09
CA ASN A 84 5.71 17.29 -11.72
C ASN A 84 4.58 16.36 -11.22
N LEU A 85 3.31 16.71 -11.49
CA LEU A 85 2.16 15.88 -11.11
C LEU A 85 2.18 14.52 -11.79
N LYS A 86 2.60 14.48 -13.07
CA LYS A 86 2.76 13.21 -13.79
C LYS A 86 3.88 12.37 -13.17
N GLU A 87 5.04 12.95 -12.90
CA GLU A 87 6.17 12.25 -12.28
C GLU A 87 5.79 11.68 -10.91
N ILE A 88 5.06 12.45 -10.09
CA ILE A 88 4.56 12.02 -8.79
C ILE A 88 3.60 10.83 -8.96
N LYS A 89 2.68 10.91 -9.93
CA LYS A 89 1.73 9.83 -10.20
C LYS A 89 2.44 8.56 -10.66
N ASP A 90 3.36 8.68 -11.63
CA ASP A 90 4.14 7.55 -12.12
C ASP A 90 4.94 6.88 -10.99
N TYR A 91 5.49 7.68 -10.05
CA TYR A 91 6.16 7.18 -8.85
C TYR A 91 5.21 6.44 -7.89
N MET A 92 3.97 6.92 -7.73
CA MET A 92 3.00 6.28 -6.85
C MET A 92 2.47 4.96 -7.42
N ASP A 93 2.34 4.90 -8.75
CA ASP A 93 1.79 3.74 -9.46
C ASP A 93 2.82 2.60 -9.63
N ASP A 94 4.13 2.88 -9.45
CA ASP A 94 5.18 1.86 -9.52
C ASP A 94 5.36 1.16 -8.17
N ASP A 95 5.17 -0.14 -8.12
CA ASP A 95 5.39 -0.95 -6.91
C ASP A 95 6.87 -1.03 -6.48
N HIS A 96 7.80 -0.60 -7.31
CA HIS A 96 9.25 -0.62 -7.05
C HIS A 96 9.79 -1.99 -6.62
N THR A 97 9.29 -3.06 -7.21
CA THR A 97 9.66 -4.44 -6.92
C THR A 97 9.75 -5.28 -8.19
N ALA A 98 10.60 -6.29 -8.18
CA ALA A 98 10.68 -7.28 -9.26
C ALA A 98 9.61 -8.39 -9.12
N THR A 99 8.99 -8.50 -7.97
CA THR A 99 7.92 -9.47 -7.72
C THR A 99 6.59 -8.85 -8.15
N TRP A 100 5.86 -9.58 -8.99
CA TRP A 100 4.51 -9.20 -9.39
C TRP A 100 3.59 -10.42 -9.29
N PHE A 101 2.37 -10.19 -8.89
CA PHE A 101 1.34 -11.21 -8.82
C PHE A 101 0.44 -11.07 -10.05
N ARG A 102 0.17 -12.19 -10.73
CA ARG A 102 -0.94 -12.21 -11.68
C ARG A 102 -2.22 -12.01 -10.90
N GLU A 103 -3.07 -11.11 -11.34
CA GLU A 103 -4.45 -11.10 -10.90
C GLU A 103 -5.07 -12.37 -11.47
N ASP A 104 -5.06 -13.45 -10.67
CA ASP A 104 -5.69 -14.69 -11.05
C ASP A 104 -7.19 -14.44 -11.17
N GLU A 105 -7.70 -14.56 -12.38
CA GLU A 105 -9.16 -14.54 -12.65
C GLU A 105 -9.92 -15.66 -11.89
N GLY A 106 -9.20 -16.48 -11.12
CA GLY A 106 -9.70 -17.65 -10.41
C GLY A 106 -10.39 -17.40 -9.08
N ASP A 107 -10.16 -16.27 -8.40
CA ASP A 107 -10.74 -16.01 -7.06
C ASP A 107 -12.14 -15.36 -7.09
N LYS A 108 -12.81 -15.31 -8.24
CA LYS A 108 -14.22 -14.85 -8.38
C LYS A 108 -15.28 -15.74 -7.69
N LYS A 109 -14.88 -16.72 -6.88
CA LYS A 109 -15.83 -17.65 -6.21
C LYS A 109 -15.97 -17.48 -4.71
N THR A 110 -15.38 -16.47 -4.10
CA THR A 110 -15.76 -16.13 -2.73
C THR A 110 -16.81 -15.02 -2.77
N ASN A 111 -18.02 -15.32 -2.31
CA ASN A 111 -19.12 -14.35 -2.07
C ASN A 111 -18.75 -13.32 -0.98
N GLN A 112 -17.48 -13.02 -0.79
CA GLN A 112 -17.03 -11.99 0.11
C GLN A 112 -16.98 -10.68 -0.65
N LYS A 113 -17.66 -9.65 -0.14
CA LYS A 113 -17.53 -8.28 -0.62
C LYS A 113 -16.05 -7.90 -0.63
N PRO A 114 -15.56 -7.22 -1.68
CA PRO A 114 -14.16 -6.76 -1.71
C PRO A 114 -13.89 -5.96 -0.42
N ARG A 115 -12.90 -6.43 0.35
CA ARG A 115 -12.55 -5.77 1.61
C ARG A 115 -11.78 -4.51 1.28
N THR A 116 -12.29 -3.37 1.75
CA THR A 116 -11.60 -2.08 1.61
C THR A 116 -10.27 -2.14 2.38
N ILE A 117 -9.19 -1.79 1.70
CA ILE A 117 -7.84 -1.77 2.30
C ILE A 117 -7.61 -0.36 2.86
N THR A 118 -7.39 -0.28 4.18
CA THR A 118 -7.05 0.94 4.91
C THR A 118 -5.66 0.80 5.54
N ALA A 119 -5.09 1.90 6.01
CA ALA A 119 -3.82 1.91 6.72
C ALA A 119 -3.84 0.98 7.95
N GLU A 120 -4.91 1.01 8.74
CA GLU A 120 -5.07 0.15 9.92
C GLU A 120 -5.09 -1.33 9.56
N LEU A 121 -5.70 -1.69 8.42
CA LEU A 121 -5.70 -3.07 7.97
C LEU A 121 -4.30 -3.54 7.59
N ILE A 122 -3.50 -2.68 6.97
CA ILE A 122 -2.11 -2.98 6.63
C ILE A 122 -1.28 -3.12 7.92
N TYR A 123 -1.44 -2.25 8.91
CA TYR A 123 -0.81 -2.39 10.23
C TYR A 123 -1.19 -3.71 10.90
N CYS A 124 -2.47 -4.10 10.83
CA CYS A 124 -2.94 -5.38 11.36
C CYS A 124 -2.21 -6.58 10.70
N TRP A 125 -2.05 -6.57 9.37
CA TRP A 125 -1.28 -7.60 8.66
C TRP A 125 0.20 -7.61 9.07
N MET A 126 0.82 -6.44 9.25
CA MET A 126 2.21 -6.33 9.71
C MET A 126 2.38 -6.95 11.10
N ILE A 127 1.45 -6.68 12.03
CA ILE A 127 1.44 -7.24 13.39
C ILE A 127 1.29 -8.77 13.33
N GLU A 128 0.35 -9.26 12.53
CA GLU A 128 0.13 -10.71 12.35
C GLU A 128 1.39 -11.42 11.80
N LEU A 129 2.09 -10.78 10.87
CA LEU A 129 3.33 -11.27 10.29
C LEU A 129 4.57 -11.01 11.16
N ARG A 130 4.41 -10.34 12.33
CA ARG A 130 5.49 -9.92 13.23
C ARG A 130 6.55 -9.05 12.55
N MET A 131 6.12 -8.18 11.64
CA MET A 131 7.01 -7.24 10.94
C MET A 131 7.32 -6.05 11.84
N PRO A 132 8.56 -5.52 11.86
CA PRO A 132 8.92 -4.31 12.60
C PRO A 132 8.26 -3.08 11.93
N ILE A 133 7.23 -2.53 12.58
CA ILE A 133 6.38 -1.46 12.06
C ILE A 133 7.19 -0.19 11.78
N ASP A 134 8.06 0.21 12.70
CA ASP A 134 8.88 1.43 12.65
C ASP A 134 9.80 1.49 11.42
N ILE A 135 10.16 0.35 10.85
CA ILE A 135 10.97 0.25 9.64
C ILE A 135 10.08 0.24 8.40
N PHE A 136 9.10 -0.68 8.34
CA PHE A 136 8.33 -0.95 7.12
C PHE A 136 7.27 0.10 6.81
N GLN A 137 6.74 0.81 7.82
CA GLN A 137 5.79 1.92 7.60
C GLN A 137 6.35 3.07 6.75
N LYS A 138 7.68 3.16 6.62
CA LYS A 138 8.38 4.17 5.80
C LYS A 138 8.70 3.67 4.38
N TRP A 139 8.44 2.41 4.10
CA TRP A 139 8.66 1.86 2.77
C TRP A 139 7.61 2.39 1.80
N HIS A 140 7.95 2.32 0.50
CA HIS A 140 6.96 2.55 -0.55
C HIS A 140 5.80 1.56 -0.37
N ILE A 141 4.56 2.07 -0.42
CA ILE A 141 3.39 1.26 -0.06
C ILE A 141 3.18 0.08 -1.00
N GLY A 142 3.39 0.23 -2.31
CA GLY A 142 3.30 -0.87 -3.26
C GLY A 142 4.26 -1.99 -2.89
N ARG A 143 5.54 -1.67 -2.64
CA ARG A 143 6.54 -2.64 -2.20
C ARG A 143 6.16 -3.32 -0.87
N LEU A 144 5.58 -2.58 0.08
CA LEU A 144 5.13 -3.15 1.36
C LEU A 144 3.98 -4.15 1.15
N ILE A 145 3.00 -3.80 0.33
CA ILE A 145 1.87 -4.69 0.01
C ILE A 145 2.36 -5.96 -0.68
N VAL A 146 3.27 -5.86 -1.65
CA VAL A 146 3.86 -7.02 -2.31
C VAL A 146 4.59 -7.92 -1.32
N LEU A 147 5.37 -7.35 -0.38
CA LEU A 147 6.04 -8.12 0.66
C LEU A 147 5.05 -8.86 1.57
N ILE A 148 4.00 -8.18 2.02
CA ILE A 148 2.95 -8.78 2.86
C ILE A 148 2.28 -9.96 2.12
N ARG A 149 1.91 -9.78 0.84
CA ARG A 149 1.32 -10.84 0.01
C ARG A 149 2.28 -12.02 -0.12
N THR A 150 3.55 -11.78 -0.42
CA THR A 150 4.57 -12.83 -0.52
C THR A 150 4.66 -13.63 0.79
N CYS A 151 4.74 -12.95 1.94
CA CYS A 151 4.79 -13.62 3.24
C CYS A 151 3.53 -14.46 3.52
N GLN A 152 2.35 -13.97 3.15
CA GLN A 152 1.10 -14.70 3.32
C GLN A 152 1.03 -15.94 2.44
N GLU A 153 1.50 -15.87 1.18
CA GLU A 153 1.55 -17.00 0.27
C GLU A 153 2.54 -18.06 0.73
N GLU A 154 3.74 -17.67 1.15
CA GLU A 154 4.73 -18.60 1.71
C GLU A 154 4.21 -19.32 2.96
N ARG A 155 3.49 -18.60 3.85
CA ARG A 155 2.85 -19.23 5.02
C ARG A 155 1.80 -20.24 4.61
N LYS A 156 0.91 -19.90 3.66
CA LYS A 156 -0.09 -20.82 3.12
C LYS A 156 0.57 -22.07 2.51
N ALA A 157 1.67 -21.89 1.77
CA ALA A 157 2.43 -22.99 1.18
C ALA A 157 3.05 -23.88 2.26
N ALA A 158 3.64 -23.31 3.32
CA ALA A 158 4.25 -24.03 4.43
C ALA A 158 3.22 -24.80 5.29
N GLU A 159 2.02 -24.21 5.51
CA GLU A 159 0.93 -24.85 6.25
C GLU A 159 0.32 -26.03 5.46
N GLY A 160 0.53 -26.08 4.16
CA GLY A 160 -0.04 -27.06 3.24
C GLY A 160 -1.55 -26.89 3.05
N ASP A 161 -2.07 -27.40 1.94
CA ASP A 161 -3.50 -27.35 1.65
C ASP A 161 -4.28 -28.10 2.76
N PRO A 162 -5.18 -27.44 3.51
CA PRO A 162 -5.97 -28.07 4.57
C PRO A 162 -6.75 -29.29 4.07
N LYS A 163 -7.18 -29.27 2.80
CA LYS A 163 -7.87 -30.40 2.14
C LYS A 163 -6.91 -31.58 1.96
N LYS A 164 -5.65 -31.36 1.58
CA LYS A 164 -4.64 -32.43 1.44
C LYS A 164 -4.24 -33.00 2.79
N LYS A 165 -4.12 -32.17 3.84
CA LYS A 165 -3.85 -32.66 5.22
C LYS A 165 -5.01 -33.48 5.76
N LEU A 166 -6.26 -33.06 5.52
CA LEU A 166 -7.45 -33.79 5.95
C LEU A 166 -7.57 -35.14 5.22
N ASP A 167 -7.24 -35.19 3.93
CA ASP A 167 -7.26 -36.42 3.12
C ASP A 167 -6.14 -37.37 3.53
N MET A 168 -4.93 -36.90 3.82
CA MET A 168 -3.84 -37.72 4.37
C MET A 168 -4.17 -38.29 5.75
N ASN A 169 -4.79 -37.53 6.65
CA ASN A 169 -5.20 -38.00 7.96
C ASN A 169 -6.31 -39.05 7.86
N LYS A 170 -7.28 -38.85 6.95
CA LYS A 170 -8.31 -39.85 6.65
C LYS A 170 -7.69 -41.14 6.08
N ARG A 171 -6.73 -41.04 5.16
CA ARG A 171 -5.99 -42.20 4.62
C ARG A 171 -5.20 -42.94 5.69
N ARG A 172 -4.49 -42.21 6.60
CA ARG A 172 -3.79 -42.83 7.73
C ARG A 172 -4.76 -43.58 8.66
N ALA A 173 -5.85 -42.95 9.06
CA ALA A 173 -6.86 -43.58 9.92
C ALA A 173 -7.49 -44.83 9.26
N LEU A 174 -7.70 -44.80 7.95
CA LEU A 174 -8.20 -45.96 7.20
C LEU A 174 -7.19 -47.13 7.14
N MET A 175 -5.92 -46.79 6.97
CA MET A 175 -4.81 -47.78 6.97
C MET A 175 -4.62 -48.41 8.37
N GLU A 176 -4.71 -47.62 9.45
CA GLU A 176 -4.66 -48.14 10.82
C GLU A 176 -5.83 -49.06 11.14
N LYS A 177 -7.05 -48.69 10.72
CA LYS A 177 -8.22 -49.56 10.86
C LYS A 177 -8.05 -50.89 10.08
N ARG A 178 -7.49 -50.85 8.85
CA ARG A 178 -7.16 -52.05 8.10
C ARG A 178 -6.12 -52.90 8.82
N ARG A 179 -5.00 -52.33 9.31
CA ARG A 179 -3.96 -53.06 10.03
C ARG A 179 -4.49 -53.71 11.32
N ALA A 180 -5.37 -53.02 12.06
CA ALA A 180 -6.01 -53.56 13.27
C ALA A 180 -6.92 -54.74 12.97
N LYS A 181 -7.59 -54.73 11.80
CA LYS A 181 -8.47 -55.86 11.37
C LYS A 181 -7.68 -57.11 10.98
N TYR A 182 -6.49 -56.93 10.35
CA TYR A 182 -5.61 -58.08 9.99
C TYR A 182 -4.77 -58.63 11.15
N LYS A 183 -4.61 -57.91 12.27
CA LYS A 183 -3.96 -58.44 13.48
C LYS A 183 -4.87 -59.28 14.37
N ARG A 184 -6.16 -59.36 14.08
CA ARG A 184 -7.17 -60.13 14.85
C ARG A 184 -7.50 -61.50 14.23
N HIS A 185 -6.80 -61.88 13.17
CA HIS A 185 -6.79 -63.19 12.57
C HIS A 185 -5.36 -63.78 12.61
#